data_a3f28621ef1f54d9a0b1fb4d3b36d505
#
_entry.id   a3f28621ef1f54d9a0b1fb4d3b36d505
#
_cell.length_a   1.000
_cell.length_b   1.000
_cell.length_c   1.000
_cell.angle_alpha   90.00
_cell.angle_beta   90.00
_cell.angle_gamma   90.00
#
_symmetry.space_group_name_H-M   'P 1'
#
loop_
_entity.id
_entity.type
_entity.pdbx_description
1 polymer ?
#
loop_
_entity_poly.entity_id
_entity_poly.type
_entity_poly.pdbx_seq_one_letter_code
_entity_poly.pdbx_strand_id
1 'polypeptide(L)'
;MNEETLEISFDQIEKERGKYLLIDTRDKVTVEYGMIPGAISVPEQELEERAEELRGDKIPVLYCTRGLFSQEGAEMLREKGIPALSLKGGYTGWLFQQMQKESGKEN
;
A
#
# COMPACT_ATOMS: atom_id res chain seq x y z
N MET A 1 -14.44 -11.49 -14.00
CA MET A 1 -14.15 -11.20 -13.66
C MET A 1 -13.58 -10.94 -13.08
N ASN A 2 -13.38 -10.86 -13.03
CA ASN A 2 -12.76 -10.56 -12.47
C ASN A 2 -12.38 -10.34 -11.76
N GLU A 3 -12.30 -10.62 -11.53
CA GLU A 3 -11.92 -10.44 -10.82
C GLU A 3 -10.93 -9.98 -10.43
N GLU A 4 -11.04 -9.36 -10.70
CA GLU A 4 -9.79 -8.98 -10.39
C GLU A 4 -9.65 -8.65 -9.02
N THR A 5 -8.49 -8.97 -8.40
CA THR A 5 -8.35 -8.74 -7.03
C THR A 5 -7.91 -7.32 -6.79
N LEU A 6 -8.34 -6.76 -5.68
CA LEU A 6 -7.88 -5.46 -5.26
C LEU A 6 -6.58 -5.55 -4.48
N GLU A 7 -6.17 -6.74 -4.09
CA GLU A 7 -5.02 -6.91 -3.21
C GLU A 7 -3.80 -7.46 -3.91
N ILE A 8 -2.64 -7.07 -3.39
CA ILE A 8 -1.37 -7.57 -3.89
C ILE A 8 -0.48 -7.83 -2.68
N SER A 9 0.32 -8.90 -2.74
CA SER A 9 1.22 -9.22 -1.65
C SER A 9 2.50 -8.40 -1.76
N PHE A 10 3.18 -8.24 -0.62
CA PHE A 10 4.44 -7.52 -0.65
C PHE A 10 5.48 -8.25 -1.50
N ASP A 11 5.45 -9.59 -1.48
CA ASP A 11 6.39 -10.36 -2.29
C ASP A 11 6.24 -10.06 -3.77
N GLN A 12 5.01 -9.89 -4.23
CA GLN A 12 4.78 -9.56 -5.62
C GLN A 12 5.30 -8.17 -5.95
N ILE A 13 5.14 -7.23 -5.01
CA ILE A 13 5.65 -5.89 -5.21
C ILE A 13 7.16 -5.91 -5.34
N GLU A 14 7.82 -6.69 -4.48
CA GLU A 14 9.27 -6.76 -4.51
C GLU A 14 9.82 -7.30 -5.81
N LYS A 15 9.10 -8.20 -6.43
CA LYS A 15 9.55 -8.77 -7.70
C LYS A 15 9.61 -7.75 -8.82
N GLU A 16 8.78 -6.72 -8.73
CA GLU A 16 8.74 -5.69 -9.76
C GLU A 16 8.62 -4.32 -9.10
N ARG A 17 9.53 -4.03 -8.18
CA ARG A 17 9.41 -2.86 -7.32
C ARG A 17 9.20 -1.55 -8.09
N GLY A 18 9.85 -1.39 -9.22
CA GLY A 18 9.75 -0.17 -9.98
C GLY A 18 8.40 0.08 -10.62
N LYS A 19 7.54 -0.93 -10.62
CA LYS A 19 6.23 -0.85 -11.23
C LYS A 19 5.19 -0.23 -10.29
N TYR A 20 5.48 -0.19 -9.00
CA TYR A 20 4.51 0.19 -7.98
C TYR A 20 4.94 1.41 -7.18
N LEU A 21 3.93 2.15 -6.70
CA LEU A 21 4.15 3.27 -5.81
C LEU A 21 3.40 2.98 -4.52
N LEU A 22 4.14 2.75 -3.44
CA LEU A 22 3.51 2.47 -2.15
C LEU A 22 3.01 3.74 -1.51
N ILE A 23 1.78 3.69 -1.00
CA ILE A 23 1.13 4.86 -0.42
C ILE A 23 0.60 4.51 0.96
N ASP A 24 1.18 5.15 1.98
CA ASP A 24 0.77 4.95 3.35
C ASP A 24 -0.40 5.86 3.66
N THR A 25 -1.56 5.29 3.98
CA THR A 25 -2.75 6.10 4.24
C THR A 25 -3.02 6.31 5.73
N ARG A 26 -2.09 5.89 6.60
CA ARG A 26 -2.26 6.11 8.02
C ARG A 26 -2.06 7.59 8.34
N ASP A 27 -2.43 8.00 9.56
CA ASP A 27 -2.35 9.41 9.90
C ASP A 27 -0.90 9.87 10.04
N LYS A 28 -0.73 11.18 10.06
CA LYS A 28 0.60 11.78 10.03
C LYS A 28 1.45 11.46 11.25
N VAL A 29 0.81 11.32 12.39
CA VAL A 29 1.55 10.99 13.60
C VAL A 29 2.07 9.57 13.54
N THR A 30 1.22 8.66 13.11
CA THR A 30 1.59 7.25 13.03
C THR A 30 2.76 7.01 12.09
N VAL A 31 2.78 7.67 10.93
CA VAL A 31 3.85 7.42 9.97
C VAL A 31 5.20 7.90 10.47
N GLU A 32 5.23 8.79 11.46
CA GLU A 32 6.50 9.24 12.02
C GLU A 32 7.23 8.12 12.75
N TYR A 33 6.50 7.08 13.15
CA TYR A 33 7.12 5.95 13.84
C TYR A 33 7.56 4.85 12.88
N GLY A 34 7.37 5.04 11.59
CA GLY A 34 7.86 4.08 10.62
C GLY A 34 6.93 3.90 9.46
N MET A 35 7.51 3.71 8.28
CA MET A 35 6.78 3.46 7.05
C MET A 35 7.52 2.39 6.28
N ILE A 36 6.84 1.74 5.35
CA ILE A 36 7.53 0.84 4.45
C ILE A 36 8.49 1.70 3.61
N PRO A 37 9.76 1.30 3.49
CA PRO A 37 10.72 2.10 2.72
C PRO A 37 10.25 2.38 1.31
N GLY A 38 10.38 3.63 0.91
CA GLY A 38 9.97 4.05 -0.43
C GLY A 38 8.54 4.52 -0.54
N ALA A 39 7.75 4.38 0.52
CA ALA A 39 6.36 4.81 0.47
C ALA A 39 6.23 6.33 0.64
N ILE A 40 5.15 6.87 0.10
CA ILE A 40 4.80 8.26 0.36
C ILE A 40 3.58 8.26 1.26
N SER A 41 3.38 9.34 1.97
CA SER A 41 2.27 9.46 2.92
C SER A 41 1.14 10.30 2.34
N VAL A 42 -0.04 9.68 2.25
CA VAL A 42 -1.26 10.38 1.86
C VAL A 42 -2.35 9.91 2.80
N PRO A 43 -2.55 10.62 3.91
CA PRO A 43 -3.53 10.17 4.92
C PRO A 43 -4.91 9.95 4.30
N GLU A 44 -5.67 9.03 4.87
CA GLU A 44 -6.94 8.67 4.26
C GLU A 44 -7.89 9.85 4.09
N GLN A 45 -7.85 10.83 5.00
CA GLN A 45 -8.72 12.00 4.86
C GLN A 45 -8.36 12.84 3.65
N GLU A 46 -7.13 12.74 3.17
CA GLU A 46 -6.66 13.54 2.04
C GLU A 46 -6.67 12.77 0.74
N LEU A 47 -6.97 11.49 0.80
CA LEU A 47 -6.81 10.64 -0.38
C LEU A 47 -7.65 11.08 -1.56
N GLU A 48 -8.91 11.40 -1.32
CA GLU A 48 -9.79 11.75 -2.41
C GLU A 48 -9.35 13.04 -3.10
N GLU A 49 -9.02 14.07 -2.31
CA GLU A 49 -8.66 15.33 -2.93
C GLU A 49 -7.27 15.28 -3.56
N ARG A 50 -6.43 14.35 -3.13
CA ARG A 50 -5.09 14.22 -3.70
C ARG A 50 -4.98 13.07 -4.71
N ALA A 51 -6.10 12.51 -5.10
CA ALA A 51 -6.11 11.34 -5.98
C ALA A 51 -5.34 11.56 -7.27
N GLU A 52 -5.46 12.73 -7.88
CA GLU A 52 -4.81 12.98 -9.16
C GLU A 52 -3.29 12.97 -9.07
N GLU A 53 -2.74 13.23 -7.89
CA GLU A 53 -1.29 13.14 -7.70
C GLU A 53 -0.79 11.72 -7.88
N LEU A 54 -1.69 10.74 -7.76
CA LEU A 54 -1.31 9.34 -7.82
C LEU A 54 -1.44 8.75 -9.21
N ARG A 55 -1.96 9.53 -10.13
CA ARG A 55 -2.08 9.09 -11.52
C ARG A 55 -0.72 9.23 -12.18
N GLY A 56 -0.25 8.18 -12.82
CA GLY A 56 1.04 8.26 -13.46
C GLY A 56 1.48 6.90 -13.97
N ASP A 57 2.78 6.74 -14.13
CA ASP A 57 3.33 5.53 -14.71
C ASP A 57 3.33 4.34 -13.77
N LYS A 58 3.31 4.59 -12.48
CA LYS A 58 3.37 3.49 -11.51
C LYS A 58 1.99 3.18 -10.98
N ILE A 59 1.81 1.94 -10.58
CA ILE A 59 0.54 1.50 -10.03
C ILE A 59 0.51 1.82 -8.54
N PRO A 60 -0.44 2.65 -8.08
CA PRO A 60 -0.51 2.97 -6.65
C PRO A 60 -0.91 1.73 -5.85
N VAL A 61 -0.18 1.46 -4.78
CA VAL A 61 -0.53 0.39 -3.86
C VAL A 61 -0.72 1.03 -2.49
N LEU A 62 -1.97 1.12 -2.08
CA LEU A 62 -2.30 1.74 -0.80
C LEU A 62 -2.13 0.76 0.33
N TYR A 63 -1.71 1.26 1.49
CA TYR A 63 -1.76 0.40 2.66
C TYR A 63 -2.17 1.23 3.89
N CYS A 64 -2.84 0.56 4.79
CA CYS A 64 -3.22 1.13 6.07
C CYS A 64 -2.68 0.17 7.12
N THR A 65 -3.20 0.23 8.34
CA THR A 65 -2.66 -0.63 9.39
C THR A 65 -2.88 -2.11 9.11
N ARG A 66 -4.11 -2.50 8.78
CA ARG A 66 -4.45 -3.91 8.57
C ARG A 66 -4.95 -4.27 7.19
N GLY A 67 -5.07 -3.30 6.32
CA GLY A 67 -5.51 -3.58 4.96
C GLY A 67 -7.00 -3.42 4.72
N LEU A 68 -7.73 -2.88 5.69
CA LEU A 68 -9.18 -2.72 5.54
C LEU A 68 -9.56 -1.44 4.80
N PHE A 69 -9.11 -0.30 5.33
CA PHE A 69 -9.42 0.96 4.64
C PHE A 69 -8.79 1.00 3.25
N SER A 70 -7.59 0.45 3.11
CA SER A 70 -6.89 0.58 1.83
C SER A 70 -7.62 -0.11 0.70
N GLN A 71 -8.47 -1.09 0.99
CA GLN A 71 -9.28 -1.69 -0.06
C GLN A 71 -10.33 -0.73 -0.56
N GLU A 72 -10.98 -0.01 0.36
CA GLU A 72 -11.95 1.00 -0.04
C GLU A 72 -11.27 2.13 -0.81
N GLY A 73 -10.09 2.50 -0.35
CA GLY A 73 -9.34 3.56 -1.03
C GLY A 73 -8.96 3.16 -2.44
N ALA A 74 -8.53 1.91 -2.61
CA ALA A 74 -8.18 1.43 -3.94
C ALA A 74 -9.39 1.42 -4.86
N GLU A 75 -10.56 1.02 -4.33
CA GLU A 75 -11.77 1.05 -5.14
C GLU A 75 -12.14 2.47 -5.56
N MET A 76 -12.00 3.40 -4.64
CA MET A 76 -12.33 4.78 -4.94
C MET A 76 -11.42 5.31 -6.05
N LEU A 77 -10.13 4.98 -6.00
CA LEU A 77 -9.22 5.42 -7.04
C LEU A 77 -9.55 4.77 -8.38
N ARG A 78 -9.93 3.49 -8.35
CA ARG A 78 -10.32 2.83 -9.60
C ARG A 78 -11.53 3.47 -10.24
N GLU A 79 -12.46 3.94 -9.43
CA GLU A 79 -13.63 4.63 -9.96
C GLU A 79 -13.24 5.92 -10.66
N LYS A 80 -12.09 6.47 -10.31
CA LYS A 80 -11.58 7.66 -10.98
C LYS A 80 -10.66 7.32 -12.15
N GLY A 81 -10.54 6.04 -12.48
CA GLY A 81 -9.69 5.60 -13.59
C GLY A 81 -8.23 5.43 -13.22
N ILE A 82 -7.92 5.38 -11.94
CA ILE A 82 -6.55 5.18 -11.47
C ILE A 82 -6.41 3.74 -11.01
N PRO A 83 -5.56 2.92 -11.66
CA PRO A 83 -5.47 1.48 -11.37
C PRO A 83 -4.73 1.22 -10.07
N ALA A 84 -5.42 1.28 -8.97
CA ALA A 84 -4.84 1.13 -7.64
C ALA A 84 -5.10 -0.24 -7.05
N LEU A 85 -4.20 -0.65 -6.15
CA LEU A 85 -4.31 -1.91 -5.43
C LEU A 85 -4.14 -1.63 -3.94
N SER A 86 -4.45 -2.65 -3.12
CA SER A 86 -4.31 -2.58 -1.68
C SER A 86 -3.28 -3.61 -1.24
N LEU A 87 -2.36 -3.23 -0.37
CA LEU A 87 -1.36 -4.16 0.14
C LEU A 87 -2.02 -5.14 1.10
N LYS A 88 -1.94 -6.41 0.75
CA LYS A 88 -2.53 -7.46 1.57
C LYS A 88 -1.88 -7.47 2.95
N GLY A 89 -2.70 -7.43 4.00
CA GLY A 89 -2.21 -7.44 5.37
C GLY A 89 -1.77 -6.09 5.91
N GLY A 90 -1.67 -5.10 5.04
CA GLY A 90 -1.31 -3.74 5.46
C GLY A 90 0.06 -3.64 6.10
N TYR A 91 0.26 -2.56 6.84
CA TYR A 91 1.53 -2.32 7.50
C TYR A 91 1.87 -3.41 8.51
N THR A 92 0.87 -3.84 9.27
CA THR A 92 1.08 -4.87 10.28
C THR A 92 1.58 -6.17 9.66
N GLY A 93 0.98 -6.57 8.55
CA GLY A 93 1.40 -7.79 7.86
C GLY A 93 2.81 -7.67 7.33
N TRP A 94 3.14 -6.51 6.75
CA TRP A 94 4.49 -6.28 6.25
C TRP A 94 5.51 -6.32 7.39
N LEU A 95 5.19 -5.67 8.49
CA LEU A 95 6.10 -5.63 9.64
C LEU A 95 6.36 -7.02 10.18
N PHE A 96 5.29 -7.80 10.33
CA PHE A 96 5.41 -9.17 10.80
C PHE A 96 6.30 -10.01 9.89
N GLN A 97 6.15 -9.81 8.58
CA GLN A 97 6.96 -10.52 7.61
C GLN A 97 8.43 -10.16 7.75
N GLN A 98 8.72 -8.87 7.98
CA GLN A 98 10.10 -8.45 8.16
C GLN A 98 10.70 -9.07 9.42
N MET A 99 9.92 -9.13 10.48
CA MET A 99 10.39 -9.74 11.72
C MET A 99 10.68 -11.21 11.54
N GLN A 100 9.88 -11.90 10.75
CA GLN A 100 10.12 -13.31 10.50
C GLN A 100 11.38 -13.55 9.67
N LYS A 101 11.63 -12.65 8.73
CA LYS A 101 12.85 -12.77 7.93
C LYS A 101 14.10 -12.59 8.79
N GLU A 102 14.02 -11.67 9.74
CA GLU A 102 15.14 -11.47 10.65
C GLU A 102 15.40 -12.72 11.48
N SER A 103 14.34 -13.30 12.03
CA SER A 103 14.47 -14.53 12.78
C SER A 103 15.07 -15.66 11.95
N GLY A 104 14.60 -15.78 10.72
CA GLY A 104 15.10 -16.83 9.85
C GLY A 104 16.56 -16.71 9.55
N LYS A 105 17.06 -15.49 9.51
CA LYS A 105 18.46 -15.27 9.20
C LYS A 105 19.38 -15.74 10.29
N GLU A 106 18.91 -15.82 11.49
CA GLU A 106 19.77 -16.20 12.60
C GLU A 106 20.04 -17.68 12.69
N ASN A 107 19.36 -18.43 11.91
CA ASN A 107 19.61 -19.87 11.88
C ASN A 107 20.62 -20.26 10.82
#